data_3645c5a29409e694827ca484c4f31c88
#
_entry.id   3645c5a29409e694827ca484c4f31c88
#
_cell.length_a   1.000
_cell.length_b   1.000
_cell.length_c   1.000
_cell.angle_alpha   90.00
_cell.angle_beta   90.00
_cell.angle_gamma   90.00
#
_symmetry.space_group_name_H-M   'P 1'
#
loop_
_entity.id
_entity.type
_entity.pdbx_description
1 polymer ?
#
loop_
_entity_poly.entity_id
_entity_poly.type
_entity_poly.pdbx_seq_one_letter_code
_entity_poly.pdbx_strand_id
1 'polypeptide(L)'
;MKIKGLNLYIILFLLCSLSSRASFVLLPMEAEGQQNHLKAYGITYWALDKSYKVSWLLNYRGGSFLLPDAPEIRKECQIRGVTFEVLSDAATNSILEDISSPSQNMETVVLEKAPKIAVYTPKGKQPWDDAVTMVLTYAEIPYTEIYDEEVLSDQLLLYDWLHLHHEDFTGQYGKFFGNYRSTPWYIQQKADAEALAKKLGYNKVSEEKLAVAKKIRDFVIGGGFMFAMCSATDSFDIALSAEGVDI
;
A
#
# COMPACT_ATOMS: atom_id res chain seq x y z
N MET A 1 52.11 21.89 -44.95
CA MET A 1 50.86 22.46 -44.46
C MET A 1 49.76 21.40 -44.48
N LYS A 2 49.68 20.49 -43.44
CA LYS A 2 48.65 19.45 -43.34
C LYS A 2 48.42 19.10 -41.83
N ILE A 3 47.99 20.07 -41.05
CA ILE A 3 47.66 19.85 -39.64
C ILE A 3 46.25 20.33 -39.26
N LYS A 4 45.50 20.91 -40.19
CA LYS A 4 44.13 21.44 -39.89
C LYS A 4 43.00 20.41 -39.92
N GLY A 5 43.18 19.21 -40.49
CA GLY A 5 42.15 18.19 -40.57
C GLY A 5 42.09 17.30 -39.34
N LEU A 6 43.20 17.03 -38.66
CA LEU A 6 43.28 16.11 -37.54
C LEU A 6 42.58 16.65 -36.26
N ASN A 7 42.67 17.98 -36.04
CA ASN A 7 42.01 18.61 -34.88
C ASN A 7 40.47 18.62 -34.99
N LEU A 8 39.96 18.68 -36.19
CA LEU A 8 38.48 18.68 -36.43
C LEU A 8 37.88 17.30 -36.11
N TYR A 9 38.55 16.20 -36.45
CA TYR A 9 38.12 14.86 -36.16
C TYR A 9 38.21 14.55 -34.66
N ILE A 10 39.21 15.04 -33.96
CA ILE A 10 39.36 14.89 -32.48
C ILE A 10 38.26 15.66 -31.75
N ILE A 11 37.90 16.85 -32.19
CA ILE A 11 36.78 17.63 -31.62
C ILE A 11 35.45 16.97 -31.92
N LEU A 12 35.24 16.39 -33.10
CA LEU A 12 34.01 15.66 -33.45
C LEU A 12 33.89 14.36 -32.66
N PHE A 13 35.02 13.66 -32.37
CA PHE A 13 35.02 12.45 -31.53
C PHE A 13 34.79 12.75 -30.05
N LEU A 14 35.29 13.91 -29.55
CA LEU A 14 35.02 14.38 -28.19
C LEU A 14 33.55 14.85 -27.99
N LEU A 15 32.89 15.33 -29.03
CA LEU A 15 31.48 15.69 -28.99
C LEU A 15 30.52 14.47 -29.07
N CYS A 16 30.99 13.33 -29.59
CA CYS A 16 30.21 12.08 -29.61
C CYS A 16 30.24 11.29 -28.29
N SER A 17 31.08 11.67 -27.32
CA SER A 17 31.09 11.08 -25.99
C SER A 17 30.17 11.82 -25.00
N LEU A 18 29.05 12.36 -25.46
CA LEU A 18 27.92 12.65 -24.59
C LEU A 18 27.40 11.30 -24.09
N SER A 19 28.01 10.83 -23.01
CA SER A 19 27.50 9.68 -22.28
C SER A 19 26.05 9.92 -21.98
N SER A 20 25.16 9.19 -22.66
CA SER A 20 23.76 9.12 -22.25
C SER A 20 23.75 8.72 -20.79
N ARG A 21 23.57 9.70 -19.90
CA ARG A 21 23.43 9.39 -18.48
C ARG A 21 22.13 8.65 -18.34
N ALA A 22 22.17 7.56 -17.63
CA ALA A 22 20.94 6.91 -17.17
C ALA A 22 20.19 7.92 -16.28
N SER A 23 18.92 8.13 -16.56
CA SER A 23 18.11 9.11 -15.83
C SER A 23 17.03 8.47 -15.01
N PHE A 24 16.69 7.21 -15.32
CA PHE A 24 15.60 6.50 -14.67
C PHE A 24 15.95 5.04 -14.39
N VAL A 25 15.27 4.52 -13.36
CA VAL A 25 15.23 3.11 -13.01
C VAL A 25 13.80 2.63 -13.21
N LEU A 26 13.62 1.60 -14.02
CA LEU A 26 12.36 0.89 -14.21
C LEU A 26 12.34 -0.35 -13.31
N LEU A 27 11.30 -0.50 -12.51
CA LEU A 27 10.96 -1.72 -11.80
C LEU A 27 9.88 -2.46 -12.60
N PRO A 28 10.24 -3.48 -13.40
CA PRO A 28 9.24 -4.25 -14.14
C PRO A 28 8.37 -5.03 -13.17
N MET A 29 7.08 -5.18 -13.48
CA MET A 29 6.13 -5.89 -12.62
C MET A 29 5.47 -7.09 -13.33
N GLU A 30 5.90 -7.43 -14.54
CA GLU A 30 5.50 -8.67 -15.20
C GLU A 30 6.08 -9.91 -14.49
N ALA A 31 5.34 -11.01 -14.52
CA ALA A 31 5.69 -12.23 -13.79
C ALA A 31 7.07 -12.82 -14.17
N GLU A 32 7.48 -12.68 -15.43
CA GLU A 32 8.78 -13.17 -15.91
C GLU A 32 9.94 -12.19 -15.64
N GLY A 33 9.63 -10.89 -15.46
CA GLY A 33 10.61 -9.82 -15.30
C GLY A 33 10.96 -9.51 -13.85
N GLN A 34 10.04 -9.75 -12.92
CA GLN A 34 10.23 -9.40 -11.52
C GLN A 34 10.40 -10.64 -10.63
N GLN A 35 11.51 -10.72 -9.91
CA GLN A 35 11.77 -11.79 -8.94
C GLN A 35 11.00 -11.61 -7.64
N ASN A 36 10.78 -10.36 -7.20
CA ASN A 36 10.15 -10.06 -5.92
C ASN A 36 9.20 -8.86 -6.00
N HIS A 37 7.96 -9.12 -6.43
CA HIS A 37 6.93 -8.10 -6.59
C HIS A 37 6.62 -7.34 -5.29
N LEU A 38 6.50 -8.05 -4.17
CA LEU A 38 6.17 -7.40 -2.89
C LEU A 38 7.28 -6.43 -2.44
N LYS A 39 8.54 -6.80 -2.62
CA LYS A 39 9.67 -5.90 -2.33
C LYS A 39 9.75 -4.75 -3.32
N ALA A 40 9.31 -4.91 -4.57
CA ALA A 40 9.24 -3.82 -5.54
C ALA A 40 8.22 -2.75 -5.12
N TYR A 41 7.05 -3.15 -4.59
CA TYR A 41 6.14 -2.20 -3.93
C TYR A 41 6.79 -1.52 -2.72
N GLY A 42 7.53 -2.26 -1.91
CA GLY A 42 8.26 -1.72 -0.77
C GLY A 42 9.32 -0.68 -1.15
N ILE A 43 10.05 -0.89 -2.25
CA ILE A 43 11.00 0.10 -2.78
C ILE A 43 10.27 1.34 -3.29
N THR A 44 9.15 1.16 -3.99
CA THR A 44 8.31 2.26 -4.46
C THR A 44 7.83 3.11 -3.30
N TYR A 45 7.31 2.48 -2.23
CA TYR A 45 6.92 3.17 -1.00
C TYR A 45 8.09 3.91 -0.36
N TRP A 46 9.23 3.24 -0.19
CA TRP A 46 10.44 3.81 0.40
C TRP A 46 10.94 5.03 -0.40
N ALA A 47 10.90 4.96 -1.73
CA ALA A 47 11.29 6.07 -2.58
C ALA A 47 10.37 7.29 -2.39
N LEU A 48 9.05 7.06 -2.30
CA LEU A 48 8.08 8.11 -2.01
C LEU A 48 8.29 8.73 -0.62
N ASP A 49 8.58 7.91 0.40
CA ASP A 49 8.90 8.37 1.76
C ASP A 49 10.16 9.23 1.79
N LYS A 50 11.11 8.97 0.90
CA LYS A 50 12.31 9.80 0.67
C LYS A 50 12.08 10.98 -0.25
N SER A 51 10.83 11.26 -0.63
CA SER A 51 10.43 12.36 -1.52
C SER A 51 10.97 12.25 -2.95
N TYR A 52 11.30 11.04 -3.41
CA TYR A 52 11.55 10.80 -4.81
C TYR A 52 10.24 10.84 -5.60
N LYS A 53 10.30 11.38 -6.81
CA LYS A 53 9.18 11.30 -7.75
C LYS A 53 9.12 9.90 -8.33
N VAL A 54 7.97 9.27 -8.21
CA VAL A 54 7.72 7.93 -8.76
C VAL A 54 6.54 8.01 -9.69
N SER A 55 6.64 7.38 -10.85
CA SER A 55 5.52 7.20 -11.76
C SER A 55 5.12 5.73 -11.81
N TRP A 56 3.83 5.46 -11.70
CA TRP A 56 3.24 4.15 -11.92
C TRP A 56 2.79 4.05 -13.37
N LEU A 57 3.35 3.12 -14.11
CA LEU A 57 3.06 2.87 -15.52
C LEU A 57 1.98 1.79 -15.59
N LEU A 58 0.71 2.21 -15.51
CA LEU A 58 -0.45 1.30 -15.51
C LEU A 58 -0.48 0.46 -16.78
N ASN A 59 -0.66 -0.84 -16.61
CA ASN A 59 -0.68 -1.87 -17.65
C ASN A 59 0.59 -2.00 -18.50
N TYR A 60 1.62 -1.17 -18.29
CA TYR A 60 2.90 -1.36 -18.94
C TYR A 60 3.71 -2.42 -18.17
N ARG A 61 4.03 -3.52 -18.82
CA ARG A 61 4.81 -4.64 -18.25
C ARG A 61 4.36 -5.01 -16.82
N GLY A 62 3.06 -5.29 -16.65
CA GLY A 62 2.48 -5.69 -15.36
C GLY A 62 2.19 -4.54 -14.39
N GLY A 63 2.26 -3.28 -14.82
CA GLY A 63 2.07 -2.11 -13.95
C GLY A 63 3.37 -1.65 -13.30
N SER A 64 4.42 -1.49 -14.10
CA SER A 64 5.78 -1.15 -13.68
C SER A 64 5.89 0.22 -12.99
N PHE A 65 6.97 0.41 -12.22
CA PHE A 65 7.29 1.71 -11.60
C PHE A 65 8.52 2.32 -12.23
N LEU A 66 8.47 3.62 -12.45
CA LEU A 66 9.57 4.43 -12.98
C LEU A 66 10.04 5.41 -11.92
N LEU A 67 11.32 5.31 -11.53
CA LEU A 67 11.96 6.11 -10.49
C LEU A 67 13.15 6.88 -11.07
N PRO A 68 13.59 8.00 -10.46
CA PRO A 68 14.85 8.63 -10.87
C PRO A 68 16.03 7.71 -10.62
N ASP A 69 17.05 7.80 -11.47
CA ASP A 69 18.29 7.03 -11.31
C ASP A 69 19.16 7.62 -10.20
N ALA A 70 18.98 7.11 -8.99
CA ALA A 70 19.77 7.45 -7.83
C ALA A 70 20.57 6.22 -7.34
N PRO A 71 21.83 6.39 -6.93
CA PRO A 71 22.67 5.28 -6.43
C PRO A 71 22.01 4.52 -5.27
N GLU A 72 21.32 5.22 -4.37
CA GLU A 72 20.61 4.62 -3.25
C GLU A 72 19.42 3.77 -3.68
N ILE A 73 18.65 4.17 -4.72
CA ILE A 73 17.55 3.38 -5.28
C ILE A 73 18.09 2.06 -5.83
N ARG A 74 19.16 2.12 -6.63
CA ARG A 74 19.80 0.90 -7.17
C ARG A 74 20.32 0.00 -6.07
N LYS A 75 20.91 0.59 -5.03
CA LYS A 75 21.41 -0.14 -3.87
C LYS A 75 20.27 -0.84 -3.11
N GLU A 76 19.15 -0.16 -2.86
CA GLU A 76 17.98 -0.76 -2.21
C GLU A 76 17.38 -1.90 -3.05
N CYS A 77 17.30 -1.74 -4.38
CA CYS A 77 16.88 -2.83 -5.27
C CYS A 77 17.78 -4.06 -5.12
N GLN A 78 19.09 -3.87 -5.09
CA GLN A 78 20.05 -4.97 -4.92
C GLN A 78 19.92 -5.64 -3.55
N ILE A 79 19.81 -4.85 -2.47
CA ILE A 79 19.67 -5.39 -1.09
C ILE A 79 18.40 -6.21 -0.94
N ARG A 80 17.28 -5.74 -1.52
CA ARG A 80 15.98 -6.40 -1.39
C ARG A 80 15.71 -7.45 -2.46
N GLY A 81 16.66 -7.69 -3.39
CA GLY A 81 16.52 -8.68 -4.46
C GLY A 81 15.43 -8.33 -5.47
N VAL A 82 15.27 -7.03 -5.76
CA VAL A 82 14.29 -6.51 -6.74
C VAL A 82 14.97 -6.33 -8.08
N THR A 83 14.39 -6.89 -9.13
CA THR A 83 14.84 -6.69 -10.50
C THR A 83 14.58 -5.25 -10.93
N PHE A 84 15.57 -4.62 -11.57
CA PHE A 84 15.43 -3.28 -12.10
C PHE A 84 16.23 -3.10 -13.39
N GLU A 85 15.81 -2.16 -14.21
CA GLU A 85 16.47 -1.77 -15.47
C GLU A 85 16.87 -0.30 -15.39
N VAL A 86 18.09 0.00 -15.83
CA VAL A 86 18.58 1.37 -15.88
C VAL A 86 18.34 1.92 -17.29
N LEU A 87 17.57 2.98 -17.40
CA LEU A 87 17.12 3.56 -18.67
C LEU A 87 17.80 4.91 -18.94
N SER A 88 18.11 5.15 -20.23
CA SER A 88 18.47 6.47 -20.70
C SER A 88 17.22 7.34 -20.88
N ASP A 89 17.39 8.67 -20.97
CA ASP A 89 16.31 9.61 -21.29
C ASP A 89 15.58 9.22 -22.59
N ALA A 90 16.33 8.85 -23.62
CA ALA A 90 15.74 8.45 -24.89
C ALA A 90 14.86 7.20 -24.77
N ALA A 91 15.32 6.17 -24.04
CA ALA A 91 14.55 4.96 -23.79
C ALA A 91 13.30 5.26 -22.96
N THR A 92 13.42 6.07 -21.93
CA THR A 92 12.30 6.49 -21.08
C THR A 92 11.25 7.26 -21.89
N ASN A 93 11.67 8.23 -22.69
CA ASN A 93 10.75 9.00 -23.53
C ASN A 93 10.00 8.09 -24.53
N SER A 94 10.68 7.14 -25.14
CA SER A 94 10.04 6.18 -26.05
C SER A 94 8.97 5.33 -25.33
N ILE A 95 9.24 4.90 -24.09
CA ILE A 95 8.25 4.17 -23.27
C ILE A 95 7.05 5.05 -22.95
N LEU A 96 7.27 6.30 -22.54
CA LEU A 96 6.20 7.22 -22.19
C LEU A 96 5.34 7.63 -23.41
N GLU A 97 5.96 7.77 -24.58
CA GLU A 97 5.27 7.99 -25.85
C GLU A 97 4.38 6.79 -26.23
N ASP A 98 4.89 5.57 -26.10
CA ASP A 98 4.12 4.35 -26.34
C ASP A 98 2.91 4.23 -25.39
N ILE A 99 3.12 4.48 -24.08
CA ILE A 99 2.05 4.49 -23.08
C ILE A 99 0.98 5.55 -23.39
N SER A 100 1.38 6.72 -23.86
CA SER A 100 0.46 7.83 -24.17
C SER A 100 -0.36 7.63 -25.45
N SER A 101 -0.07 6.58 -26.22
CA SER A 101 -0.78 6.28 -27.46
C SER A 101 -2.26 5.94 -27.18
N PRO A 102 -3.23 6.58 -27.86
CA PRO A 102 -4.65 6.32 -27.61
C PRO A 102 -5.11 4.88 -27.92
N SER A 103 -4.31 4.13 -28.67
CA SER A 103 -4.59 2.71 -28.97
C SER A 103 -4.19 1.75 -27.84
N GLN A 104 -3.45 2.21 -26.86
CA GLN A 104 -2.97 1.43 -25.72
C GLN A 104 -3.89 1.66 -24.52
N ASN A 105 -4.20 0.59 -23.80
CA ASN A 105 -4.90 0.67 -22.51
C ASN A 105 -3.88 0.83 -21.39
N MET A 106 -3.10 1.89 -21.45
CA MET A 106 -2.02 2.20 -20.51
C MET A 106 -2.08 3.66 -20.10
N GLU A 107 -1.57 3.97 -18.91
CA GLU A 107 -1.52 5.34 -18.38
C GLU A 107 -0.29 5.52 -17.48
N THR A 108 0.23 6.75 -17.44
CA THR A 108 1.27 7.15 -16.49
C THR A 108 0.65 7.94 -15.35
N VAL A 109 0.68 7.39 -14.14
CA VAL A 109 0.18 8.03 -12.92
C VAL A 109 1.35 8.46 -12.06
N VAL A 110 1.45 9.76 -11.76
CA VAL A 110 2.45 10.27 -10.82
C VAL A 110 1.98 10.01 -9.40
N LEU A 111 2.80 9.32 -8.62
CA LEU A 111 2.55 9.07 -7.20
C LEU A 111 3.09 10.24 -6.39
N GLU A 112 2.27 10.82 -5.54
CA GLU A 112 2.60 12.08 -4.85
C GLU A 112 3.30 11.86 -3.51
N LYS A 113 2.87 10.87 -2.71
CA LYS A 113 3.42 10.60 -1.38
C LYS A 113 3.25 9.15 -0.96
N ALA A 114 4.08 8.71 -0.02
CA ALA A 114 3.87 7.47 0.73
C ALA A 114 2.71 7.67 1.72
N PRO A 115 1.63 6.86 1.67
CA PRO A 115 0.53 7.00 2.62
C PRO A 115 0.93 6.52 4.01
N LYS A 116 0.42 7.15 5.05
CA LYS A 116 0.45 6.60 6.41
C LYS A 116 -0.64 5.55 6.55
N ILE A 117 -0.24 4.31 6.80
CA ILE A 117 -1.13 3.14 6.78
C ILE A 117 -1.50 2.73 8.20
N ALA A 118 -2.79 2.63 8.47
CA ALA A 118 -3.36 1.96 9.63
C ALA A 118 -3.93 0.60 9.21
N VAL A 119 -3.68 -0.43 10.01
CA VAL A 119 -4.31 -1.75 9.89
C VAL A 119 -5.19 -1.95 11.12
N TYR A 120 -6.48 -2.10 10.91
CA TYR A 120 -7.41 -2.36 12.00
C TYR A 120 -7.34 -3.84 12.40
N THR A 121 -6.84 -4.12 13.58
CA THR A 121 -6.64 -5.47 14.08
C THR A 121 -6.74 -5.54 15.60
N PRO A 122 -7.39 -6.57 16.18
CA PRO A 122 -7.51 -6.71 17.61
C PRO A 122 -6.14 -6.98 18.28
N LYS A 123 -6.00 -6.49 19.52
CA LYS A 123 -4.83 -6.70 20.36
C LYS A 123 -4.82 -8.15 20.92
N GLY A 124 -4.54 -9.11 20.13
CA GLY A 124 -4.58 -10.53 20.53
C GLY A 124 -4.61 -11.37 19.28
N LYS A 125 -3.49 -11.40 18.59
CA LYS A 125 -3.37 -11.98 17.26
C LYS A 125 -3.81 -13.44 17.23
N GLN A 126 -4.79 -13.72 16.41
CA GLN A 126 -5.09 -15.08 16.01
C GLN A 126 -4.15 -15.49 14.87
N PRO A 127 -3.69 -16.74 14.78
CA PRO A 127 -2.69 -17.15 13.78
C PRO A 127 -3.11 -16.95 12.32
N TRP A 128 -4.39 -16.79 12.07
CA TRP A 128 -4.97 -16.61 10.73
C TRP A 128 -5.30 -15.15 10.38
N ASP A 129 -5.00 -14.21 11.25
CA ASP A 129 -5.35 -12.79 11.03
C ASP A 129 -4.20 -11.96 10.47
N ASP A 130 -3.06 -12.57 10.23
CA ASP A 130 -1.80 -11.87 9.98
C ASP A 130 -1.42 -11.69 8.49
N ALA A 131 -2.26 -12.08 7.54
CA ALA A 131 -1.86 -12.04 6.12
C ALA A 131 -1.47 -10.63 5.65
N VAL A 132 -2.21 -9.61 6.07
CA VAL A 132 -1.96 -8.20 5.68
C VAL A 132 -0.70 -7.67 6.36
N THR A 133 -0.59 -7.82 7.66
CA THR A 133 0.57 -7.37 8.43
C THR A 133 1.84 -8.13 8.01
N MET A 134 1.72 -9.42 7.69
CA MET A 134 2.83 -10.21 7.12
C MET A 134 3.28 -9.66 5.75
N VAL A 135 2.35 -9.34 4.85
CA VAL A 135 2.68 -8.79 3.52
C VAL A 135 3.34 -7.43 3.65
N LEU A 136 2.80 -6.53 4.47
CA LEU A 136 3.38 -5.20 4.68
C LEU A 136 4.76 -5.30 5.33
N THR A 137 4.93 -6.17 6.33
CA THR A 137 6.23 -6.45 6.98
C THR A 137 7.22 -7.02 5.98
N TYR A 138 6.82 -8.00 5.18
CA TYR A 138 7.70 -8.58 4.15
C TYR A 138 8.10 -7.55 3.10
N ALA A 139 7.15 -6.74 2.64
CA ALA A 139 7.41 -5.65 1.69
C ALA A 139 8.25 -4.51 2.29
N GLU A 140 8.43 -4.49 3.61
CA GLU A 140 9.06 -3.39 4.37
C GLU A 140 8.31 -2.06 4.20
N ILE A 141 6.98 -2.13 4.18
CA ILE A 141 6.08 -0.99 4.18
C ILE A 141 5.63 -0.74 5.61
N PRO A 142 5.94 0.41 6.22
CA PRO A 142 5.54 0.72 7.58
C PRO A 142 4.02 0.86 7.71
N TYR A 143 3.48 0.32 8.79
CA TYR A 143 2.07 0.43 9.15
C TYR A 143 1.93 0.53 10.68
N THR A 144 0.75 0.93 11.14
CA THR A 144 0.40 0.95 12.56
C THR A 144 -0.86 0.12 12.79
N GLU A 145 -0.78 -0.80 13.75
CA GLU A 145 -1.97 -1.54 14.19
C GLU A 145 -2.81 -0.62 15.09
N ILE A 146 -4.08 -0.47 14.75
CA ILE A 146 -5.07 0.29 15.53
C ILE A 146 -6.29 -0.59 15.78
N TYR A 147 -7.05 -0.31 16.81
CA TYR A 147 -8.30 -1.01 17.11
C TYR A 147 -9.35 -0.03 17.65
N ASP A 148 -10.39 -0.52 18.30
CA ASP A 148 -11.53 0.26 18.74
C ASP A 148 -11.17 1.50 19.55
N GLU A 149 -10.27 1.39 20.50
CA GLU A 149 -9.83 2.52 21.34
C GLU A 149 -9.20 3.65 20.53
N GLU A 150 -8.29 3.29 19.63
CA GLU A 150 -7.59 4.25 18.79
C GLU A 150 -8.55 4.93 17.81
N VAL A 151 -9.49 4.17 17.23
CA VAL A 151 -10.51 4.71 16.31
C VAL A 151 -11.46 5.66 17.06
N LEU A 152 -11.97 5.24 18.23
CA LEU A 152 -12.89 6.05 19.01
C LEU A 152 -12.24 7.29 19.63
N SER A 153 -10.93 7.27 19.84
CA SER A 153 -10.15 8.44 20.30
C SER A 153 -9.62 9.34 19.17
N ASP A 154 -10.18 9.21 17.97
CA ASP A 154 -9.86 10.03 16.78
C ASP A 154 -8.43 9.86 16.24
N GLN A 155 -7.69 8.84 16.66
CA GLN A 155 -6.33 8.58 16.15
C GLN A 155 -6.33 8.20 14.67
N LEU A 156 -7.45 7.69 14.14
CA LEU A 156 -7.59 7.36 12.73
C LEU A 156 -7.32 8.56 11.81
N LEU A 157 -7.56 9.78 12.26
CA LEU A 157 -7.29 11.01 11.52
C LEU A 157 -5.79 11.29 11.27
N LEU A 158 -4.89 10.55 11.92
CA LEU A 158 -3.45 10.65 11.72
C LEU A 158 -2.95 9.86 10.51
N TYR A 159 -3.82 9.08 9.88
CA TYR A 159 -3.50 8.17 8.77
C TYR A 159 -4.18 8.61 7.47
N ASP A 160 -3.61 8.16 6.35
CA ASP A 160 -4.16 8.38 5.01
C ASP A 160 -4.98 7.18 4.53
N TRP A 161 -4.61 5.97 4.97
CA TRP A 161 -5.19 4.71 4.54
C TRP A 161 -5.50 3.82 5.74
N LEU A 162 -6.74 3.34 5.81
CA LEU A 162 -7.20 2.31 6.73
C LEU A 162 -7.40 0.99 5.98
N HIS A 163 -6.81 -0.08 6.48
CA HIS A 163 -7.05 -1.44 6.01
C HIS A 163 -7.92 -2.20 6.99
N LEU A 164 -9.03 -2.78 6.50
CA LEU A 164 -9.92 -3.71 7.21
C LEU A 164 -9.81 -5.08 6.54
N HIS A 165 -9.77 -6.16 7.31
CA HIS A 165 -9.64 -7.51 6.75
C HIS A 165 -10.85 -8.40 7.02
N HIS A 166 -11.03 -8.92 8.23
CA HIS A 166 -12.16 -9.81 8.55
C HIS A 166 -12.76 -9.56 9.92
N GLU A 167 -12.76 -8.34 10.33
CA GLU A 167 -13.37 -7.89 11.58
C GLU A 167 -14.89 -8.01 11.52
N ASP A 168 -15.49 -8.18 12.68
CA ASP A 168 -16.93 -8.19 12.87
C ASP A 168 -17.39 -6.88 13.50
N PHE A 169 -17.90 -5.98 12.67
CA PHE A 169 -18.45 -4.69 13.11
C PHE A 169 -19.90 -4.80 13.62
N THR A 170 -20.52 -6.00 13.57
CA THR A 170 -21.86 -6.21 14.12
C THR A 170 -21.83 -6.49 15.62
N GLY A 171 -20.71 -6.97 16.13
CA GLY A 171 -20.58 -7.41 17.53
C GLY A 171 -21.35 -8.69 17.84
N GLN A 172 -21.75 -9.46 16.82
CA GLN A 172 -22.55 -10.68 16.97
C GLN A 172 -21.72 -11.96 17.11
N TYR A 173 -20.41 -11.87 16.87
CA TYR A 173 -19.47 -13.01 16.90
C TYR A 173 -19.83 -14.15 15.94
N GLY A 174 -20.68 -13.87 14.92
CA GLY A 174 -21.33 -14.89 14.09
C GLY A 174 -20.36 -15.76 13.31
N LYS A 175 -19.27 -15.19 12.83
CA LYS A 175 -18.29 -15.86 11.94
C LYS A 175 -17.77 -17.18 12.49
N PHE A 176 -17.46 -17.24 13.78
CA PHE A 176 -16.87 -18.44 14.42
C PHE A 176 -17.80 -19.15 15.37
N PHE A 177 -18.98 -18.60 15.67
CA PHE A 177 -19.91 -19.13 16.65
C PHE A 177 -20.27 -20.59 16.42
N GLY A 178 -20.62 -20.96 15.19
CA GLY A 178 -21.09 -22.30 14.85
C GLY A 178 -20.13 -23.41 15.28
N ASN A 179 -18.84 -23.23 15.04
CA ASN A 179 -17.83 -24.26 15.23
C ASN A 179 -16.98 -24.06 16.49
N TYR A 180 -16.88 -22.84 17.03
CA TYR A 180 -15.88 -22.49 18.02
C TYR A 180 -16.45 -21.92 19.32
N ARG A 181 -17.79 -21.80 19.47
CA ARG A 181 -18.44 -21.17 20.64
C ARG A 181 -18.04 -21.73 22.02
N SER A 182 -17.54 -22.97 22.06
CA SER A 182 -17.09 -23.63 23.28
C SER A 182 -15.57 -23.71 23.42
N THR A 183 -14.82 -23.16 22.46
CA THR A 183 -13.36 -23.16 22.51
C THR A 183 -12.84 -22.05 23.43
N PRO A 184 -11.75 -22.30 24.19
CA PRO A 184 -11.22 -21.31 25.13
C PRO A 184 -10.89 -19.96 24.50
N TRP A 185 -10.29 -19.96 23.33
CA TRP A 185 -9.92 -18.72 22.65
C TRP A 185 -11.16 -17.88 22.23
N TYR A 186 -12.24 -18.54 21.78
CA TYR A 186 -13.46 -17.85 21.41
C TYR A 186 -14.16 -17.22 22.62
N ILE A 187 -14.24 -17.98 23.72
CA ILE A 187 -14.80 -17.50 24.99
C ILE A 187 -14.00 -16.30 25.49
N GLN A 188 -12.66 -16.37 25.42
CA GLN A 188 -11.81 -15.27 25.83
C GLN A 188 -12.00 -14.05 24.93
N GLN A 189 -12.02 -14.21 23.61
CA GLN A 189 -12.24 -13.11 22.66
C GLN A 189 -13.55 -12.37 22.93
N LYS A 190 -14.63 -13.14 23.19
CA LYS A 190 -15.91 -12.55 23.56
C LYS A 190 -15.84 -11.76 24.86
N ALA A 191 -15.22 -12.34 25.90
CA ALA A 191 -15.06 -11.67 27.19
C ALA A 191 -14.21 -10.40 27.09
N ASP A 192 -13.16 -10.41 26.28
CA ASP A 192 -12.30 -9.25 26.03
C ASP A 192 -13.06 -8.12 25.30
N ALA A 193 -13.88 -8.48 24.29
CA ALA A 193 -14.71 -7.51 23.58
C ALA A 193 -15.77 -6.89 24.50
N GLU A 194 -16.48 -7.68 25.32
CA GLU A 194 -17.44 -7.18 26.30
C GLU A 194 -16.79 -6.28 27.35
N ALA A 195 -15.58 -6.65 27.83
CA ALA A 195 -14.81 -5.83 28.75
C ALA A 195 -14.36 -4.50 28.13
N LEU A 196 -13.94 -4.53 26.85
CA LEU A 196 -13.54 -3.33 26.11
C LEU A 196 -14.72 -2.40 25.89
N ALA A 197 -15.85 -2.91 25.40
CA ALA A 197 -17.07 -2.10 25.20
C ALA A 197 -17.47 -1.42 26.50
N LYS A 198 -17.48 -2.14 27.61
CA LYS A 198 -17.79 -1.58 28.93
C LYS A 198 -16.78 -0.50 29.37
N LYS A 199 -15.49 -0.74 29.13
CA LYS A 199 -14.42 0.23 29.43
C LYS A 199 -14.62 1.53 28.65
N LEU A 200 -15.09 1.43 27.40
CA LEU A 200 -15.35 2.54 26.51
C LEU A 200 -16.73 3.20 26.74
N GLY A 201 -17.51 2.71 27.70
CA GLY A 201 -18.80 3.31 28.11
C GLY A 201 -20.02 2.79 27.37
N TYR A 202 -19.90 1.68 26.65
CA TYR A 202 -21.00 1.05 25.92
C TYR A 202 -21.59 -0.14 26.72
N ASN A 203 -22.89 -0.34 26.59
CA ASN A 203 -23.58 -1.47 27.25
C ASN A 203 -23.47 -2.76 26.46
N LYS A 204 -23.34 -2.68 25.13
CA LYS A 204 -23.26 -3.80 24.20
C LYS A 204 -22.06 -3.62 23.27
N VAL A 205 -21.48 -4.73 22.84
CA VAL A 205 -20.40 -4.71 21.83
C VAL A 205 -20.93 -4.21 20.49
N SER A 206 -22.18 -4.51 20.12
CA SER A 206 -22.80 -3.98 18.90
C SER A 206 -22.91 -2.45 18.89
N GLU A 207 -23.20 -1.83 20.04
CA GLU A 207 -23.25 -0.36 20.17
C GLU A 207 -21.85 0.25 19.99
N GLU A 208 -20.83 -0.36 20.59
CA GLU A 208 -19.44 0.06 20.47
C GLU A 208 -18.95 -0.08 19.02
N LYS A 209 -19.21 -1.24 18.38
CA LYS A 209 -18.82 -1.48 16.98
C LYS A 209 -19.54 -0.55 16.01
N LEU A 210 -20.79 -0.22 16.24
CA LEU A 210 -21.49 0.81 15.45
C LEU A 210 -20.80 2.18 15.58
N ALA A 211 -20.40 2.55 16.79
CA ALA A 211 -19.68 3.82 16.99
C ALA A 211 -18.33 3.81 16.25
N VAL A 212 -17.59 2.71 16.27
CA VAL A 212 -16.37 2.52 15.48
C VAL A 212 -16.64 2.62 13.99
N ALA A 213 -17.66 1.92 13.48
CA ALA A 213 -18.03 1.96 12.06
C ALA A 213 -18.40 3.39 11.62
N LYS A 214 -19.10 4.16 12.47
CA LYS A 214 -19.43 5.56 12.19
C LYS A 214 -18.17 6.45 12.12
N LYS A 215 -17.19 6.25 13.01
CA LYS A 215 -15.91 6.96 12.95
C LYS A 215 -15.13 6.65 11.68
N ILE A 216 -15.12 5.39 11.26
CA ILE A 216 -14.49 4.96 10.00
C ILE A 216 -15.21 5.58 8.79
N ARG A 217 -16.55 5.57 8.78
CA ARG A 217 -17.34 6.27 7.75
C ARG A 217 -16.97 7.76 7.67
N ASP A 218 -16.90 8.43 8.80
CA ASP A 218 -16.60 9.85 8.86
C ASP A 218 -15.17 10.16 8.40
N PHE A 219 -14.21 9.27 8.68
CA PHE A 219 -12.86 9.32 8.12
C PHE A 219 -12.86 9.25 6.58
N VAL A 220 -13.63 8.32 6.00
CA VAL A 220 -13.74 8.18 4.53
C VAL A 220 -14.42 9.41 3.92
N ILE A 221 -15.51 9.91 4.52
CA ILE A 221 -16.18 11.15 4.09
C ILE A 221 -15.23 12.34 4.14
N GLY A 222 -14.33 12.36 5.13
CA GLY A 222 -13.30 13.39 5.29
C GLY A 222 -12.13 13.29 4.32
N GLY A 223 -12.11 12.31 3.42
CA GLY A 223 -11.08 12.12 2.39
C GLY A 223 -10.04 11.05 2.72
N GLY A 224 -10.20 10.30 3.80
CA GLY A 224 -9.39 9.12 4.09
C GLY A 224 -9.68 7.97 3.12
N PHE A 225 -8.68 7.17 2.82
CA PHE A 225 -8.83 5.99 1.98
C PHE A 225 -9.07 4.75 2.84
N MET A 226 -10.10 3.96 2.51
CA MET A 226 -10.39 2.69 3.17
C MET A 226 -10.33 1.54 2.15
N PHE A 227 -9.62 0.48 2.51
CA PHE A 227 -9.66 -0.78 1.80
C PHE A 227 -10.18 -1.87 2.74
N ALA A 228 -11.34 -2.42 2.42
CA ALA A 228 -11.95 -3.50 3.18
C ALA A 228 -11.99 -4.78 2.36
N MET A 229 -11.74 -5.92 3.00
CA MET A 229 -11.82 -7.23 2.36
C MET A 229 -12.43 -8.26 3.30
N CYS A 230 -12.78 -9.43 2.74
CA CYS A 230 -13.38 -10.55 3.46
C CYS A 230 -14.65 -10.13 4.23
N SER A 231 -14.85 -10.66 5.43
CA SER A 231 -16.07 -10.36 6.25
C SER A 231 -16.13 -8.92 6.77
N ALA A 232 -15.03 -8.16 6.73
CA ALA A 232 -15.09 -6.75 7.11
C ALA A 232 -16.00 -5.94 6.18
N THR A 233 -16.05 -6.27 4.88
CA THR A 233 -16.95 -5.60 3.93
C THR A 233 -18.41 -5.72 4.33
N ASP A 234 -18.87 -6.94 4.58
CA ASP A 234 -20.27 -7.22 4.91
C ASP A 234 -20.63 -6.69 6.30
N SER A 235 -19.77 -6.96 7.30
CA SER A 235 -20.06 -6.57 8.68
C SER A 235 -20.05 -5.06 8.89
N PHE A 236 -19.20 -4.33 8.16
CA PHE A 236 -19.16 -2.87 8.19
C PHE A 236 -20.45 -2.26 7.61
N ASP A 237 -20.89 -2.76 6.46
CA ASP A 237 -22.13 -2.31 5.82
C ASP A 237 -23.36 -2.64 6.67
N ILE A 238 -23.43 -3.86 7.23
CA ILE A 238 -24.50 -4.27 8.14
C ILE A 238 -24.54 -3.38 9.39
N ALA A 239 -23.38 -3.09 10.00
CA ALA A 239 -23.33 -2.23 11.20
C ALA A 239 -23.92 -0.84 10.93
N LEU A 240 -23.56 -0.22 9.81
CA LEU A 240 -24.11 1.10 9.43
C LEU A 240 -25.59 1.02 9.07
N SER A 241 -26.01 -0.03 8.37
CA SER A 241 -27.41 -0.21 7.97
C SER A 241 -28.34 -0.51 9.15
N ALA A 242 -27.80 -1.10 10.21
CA ALA A 242 -28.52 -1.41 11.45
C ALA A 242 -28.56 -0.23 12.45
N GLU A 243 -28.14 0.97 12.06
CA GLU A 243 -28.21 2.14 12.95
C GLU A 243 -29.64 2.38 13.43
N GLY A 244 -29.81 2.41 14.76
CA GLY A 244 -31.13 2.56 15.41
C GLY A 244 -31.91 1.25 15.59
N VAL A 245 -31.34 0.13 15.18
CA VAL A 245 -31.91 -1.19 15.40
C VAL A 245 -31.10 -1.93 16.47
N ASP A 246 -31.78 -2.59 17.39
CA ASP A 246 -31.15 -3.44 18.40
C ASP A 246 -30.79 -4.81 17.77
N ILE A 247 -29.48 -5.02 17.54
CA ILE A 247 -28.92 -6.26 16.97
C ILE A 247 -28.06 -6.99 17.98
#